data_6db624223d450034168c013262846c86
#
_entry.id   6db624223d450034168c013262846c86
#
_cell.length_a   1.000
_cell.length_b   1.000
_cell.length_c   1.000
_cell.angle_alpha   90.00
_cell.angle_beta   90.00
_cell.angle_gamma   90.00
#
_symmetry.space_group_name_H-M   'P 1'
#
loop_
_entity.id
_entity.type
_entity.pdbx_description
1 polymer ?
#
loop_
_entity_poly.entity_id
_entity_poly.type
_entity_poly.pdbx_seq_one_letter_code
_entity_poly.pdbx_strand_id
1 'polypeptide(L)'
;MLHGIRIYSSQSIWRHIFNELGATVTDVPNVLDVNFDEIMPGSPLTVTELKSLILSYTDNTKILTSLFRGNIPQLSDVQENIIVSLWRTGGMTGAELKTALGFMPGVATHPIDTAIYTLRKLCGRDFITLENGVYKLGTI
;
A
#
# COMPACT_ATOMS: atom_id res chain seq x y z
N MET A 1 4.40 -11.88 4.63
CA MET A 1 5.63 -11.15 4.92
C MET A 1 5.55 -9.71 4.43
N LEU A 2 6.53 -9.20 3.70
CA LEU A 2 6.54 -7.77 3.36
C LEU A 2 5.90 -7.44 1.99
N HIS A 3 4.91 -8.19 1.57
CA HIS A 3 4.20 -7.94 0.31
C HIS A 3 3.55 -6.55 0.28
N GLY A 4 3.66 -5.86 -0.84
CA GLY A 4 3.11 -4.54 -1.03
C GLY A 4 3.91 -3.42 -0.40
N ILE A 5 5.02 -3.73 0.26
CA ILE A 5 5.90 -2.73 0.87
C ILE A 5 7.02 -2.40 -0.10
N ARG A 6 7.21 -1.11 -0.38
CA ARG A 6 8.30 -0.61 -1.20
C ARG A 6 9.39 -0.11 -0.28
N ILE A 7 10.59 -0.68 -0.42
CA ILE A 7 11.73 -0.37 0.43
C ILE A 7 12.92 0.03 -0.42
N TYR A 8 13.61 1.07 0.01
CA TYR A 8 14.91 1.44 -0.53
C TYR A 8 16.01 1.18 0.50
N SER A 9 17.14 0.63 0.04
CA SER A 9 18.39 0.58 0.79
C SER A 9 19.55 0.72 -0.18
N SER A 10 20.59 1.45 0.22
CA SER A 10 21.80 1.59 -0.55
C SER A 10 22.73 0.37 -0.42
N GLN A 11 22.51 -0.47 0.60
CA GLN A 11 23.34 -1.64 0.87
C GLN A 11 22.77 -2.89 0.22
N SER A 12 23.57 -3.57 -0.59
CA SER A 12 23.14 -4.73 -1.36
C SER A 12 22.68 -5.90 -0.49
N ILE A 13 23.29 -6.08 0.69
CA ILE A 13 22.89 -7.15 1.61
C ILE A 13 21.46 -6.97 2.10
N TRP A 14 21.06 -5.75 2.43
CA TRP A 14 19.69 -5.44 2.88
C TRP A 14 18.70 -5.54 1.72
N ARG A 15 19.09 -5.11 0.53
CA ARG A 15 18.26 -5.26 -0.67
C ARG A 15 17.92 -6.73 -0.92
N HIS A 16 18.90 -7.61 -0.78
CA HIS A 16 18.70 -9.05 -0.94
C HIS A 16 17.77 -9.61 0.13
N ILE A 17 17.96 -9.23 1.39
CA ILE A 17 17.13 -9.68 2.50
C ILE A 17 15.67 -9.26 2.31
N PHE A 18 15.43 -8.00 1.95
CA PHE A 18 14.07 -7.50 1.73
C PHE A 18 13.40 -8.18 0.53
N ASN A 19 14.14 -8.45 -0.52
CA ASN A 19 13.63 -9.17 -1.67
C ASN A 19 13.18 -10.59 -1.27
N GLU A 20 13.94 -11.29 -0.47
CA GLU A 20 13.57 -12.61 0.05
C GLU A 20 12.35 -12.56 0.97
N LEU A 21 12.16 -11.47 1.70
CA LEU A 21 10.98 -11.27 2.54
C LEU A 21 9.72 -10.86 1.76
N GLY A 22 9.84 -10.70 0.45
CA GLY A 22 8.70 -10.39 -0.41
C GLY A 22 8.43 -8.91 -0.61
N ALA A 23 9.31 -8.02 -0.13
CA ALA A 23 9.19 -6.59 -0.37
C ALA A 23 9.61 -6.23 -1.80
N THR A 24 9.09 -5.11 -2.30
CA THR A 24 9.56 -4.52 -3.55
C THR A 24 10.72 -3.61 -3.26
N VAL A 25 11.92 -4.01 -3.70
CA VAL A 25 13.14 -3.21 -3.51
C VAL A 25 13.22 -2.18 -4.63
N THR A 26 13.37 -0.91 -4.25
CA THR A 26 13.45 0.22 -5.20
C THR A 26 14.90 0.69 -5.36
N ASP A 27 15.23 1.23 -6.53
CA ASP A 27 16.58 1.69 -6.84
C ASP A 27 16.83 3.14 -6.40
N VAL A 28 15.77 3.90 -6.18
CA VAL A 28 15.83 5.32 -5.83
C VAL A 28 14.93 5.57 -4.64
N PRO A 29 15.40 6.33 -3.62
CA PRO A 29 14.55 6.65 -2.48
C PRO A 29 13.41 7.57 -2.92
N ASN A 30 12.21 7.28 -2.42
CA ASN A 30 11.02 8.08 -2.64
C ASN A 30 10.44 8.45 -1.27
N VAL A 31 9.93 9.66 -1.16
CA VAL A 31 9.38 10.19 0.11
C VAL A 31 8.32 9.28 0.71
N LEU A 32 7.53 8.60 -0.12
CA LEU A 32 6.45 7.73 0.34
C LEU A 32 6.84 6.27 0.51
N ASP A 33 8.05 5.90 0.08
CA ASP A 33 8.57 4.55 0.30
C ASP A 33 9.35 4.48 1.61
N VAL A 34 9.55 3.27 2.12
CA VAL A 34 10.40 3.09 3.30
C VAL A 34 11.87 3.24 2.88
N ASN A 35 12.57 4.22 3.45
CA ASN A 35 13.99 4.37 3.26
C ASN A 35 14.71 3.73 4.43
N PHE A 36 15.22 2.52 4.24
CA PHE A 36 15.87 1.76 5.30
C PHE A 36 17.18 2.39 5.78
N ASP A 37 17.84 3.14 4.93
CA ASP A 37 19.08 3.84 5.32
C ASP A 37 18.84 4.87 6.42
N GLU A 38 17.64 5.45 6.47
CA GLU A 38 17.27 6.41 7.52
C GLU A 38 16.87 5.75 8.84
N ILE A 39 16.36 4.51 8.78
CA ILE A 39 15.83 3.83 9.96
C ILE A 39 16.74 2.70 10.47
N MET A 40 17.93 2.57 9.89
CA MET A 40 18.85 1.49 10.20
C MET A 40 19.07 1.37 11.71
N PRO A 41 18.74 0.21 12.31
CA PRO A 41 18.90 0.04 13.75
C PRO A 41 20.38 -0.04 14.13
N GLY A 42 20.71 0.50 15.28
CA GLY A 42 22.06 0.44 15.81
C GLY A 42 22.45 -0.90 16.40
N SER A 43 21.51 -1.84 16.53
CA SER A 43 21.73 -3.17 17.10
C SER A 43 21.14 -4.25 16.21
N PRO A 44 21.65 -5.50 16.28
CA PRO A 44 21.06 -6.59 15.52
C PRO A 44 19.60 -6.83 15.89
N LEU A 45 18.77 -7.14 14.88
CA LEU A 45 17.35 -7.44 15.03
C LEU A 45 17.06 -8.86 14.58
N THR A 46 16.09 -9.48 15.22
CA THR A 46 15.49 -10.71 14.68
C THR A 46 14.64 -10.37 13.47
N VAL A 47 14.29 -11.38 12.65
CA VAL A 47 13.41 -11.16 11.50
C VAL A 47 12.07 -10.59 11.93
N THR A 48 11.52 -11.04 13.06
CA THR A 48 10.25 -10.56 13.59
C THR A 48 10.35 -9.09 14.00
N GLU A 49 11.42 -8.69 14.67
CA GLU A 49 11.66 -7.32 15.08
C GLU A 49 11.85 -6.40 13.87
N LEU A 50 12.61 -6.85 12.87
CA LEU A 50 12.82 -6.13 11.62
C LEU A 50 11.50 -5.90 10.89
N LYS A 51 10.66 -6.94 10.79
CA LYS A 51 9.35 -6.84 10.18
C LYS A 51 8.47 -5.83 10.90
N SER A 52 8.43 -5.88 12.24
CA SER A 52 7.65 -4.93 13.04
C SER A 52 8.14 -3.50 12.88
N LEU A 53 9.45 -3.30 12.84
CA LEU A 53 10.04 -1.98 12.62
C LEU A 53 9.63 -1.41 11.26
N ILE A 54 9.75 -2.19 10.21
CA ILE A 54 9.38 -1.77 8.84
C ILE A 54 7.90 -1.46 8.77
N LEU A 55 7.04 -2.32 9.31
CA LEU A 55 5.59 -2.11 9.28
C LEU A 55 5.18 -0.83 10.03
N SER A 56 5.91 -0.43 11.06
CA SER A 56 5.63 0.82 11.76
C SER A 56 5.87 2.06 10.89
N TYR A 57 6.75 1.96 9.88
CA TYR A 57 7.04 3.04 8.95
C TYR A 57 6.14 3.01 7.70
N THR A 58 5.30 2.00 7.56
CA THR A 58 4.34 1.90 6.45
C THR A 58 2.93 2.24 6.87
N ASP A 59 2.79 3.06 7.90
CA ASP A 59 1.50 3.50 8.40
C ASP A 59 0.67 4.10 7.26
N ASN A 60 -0.54 3.58 7.09
CA ASN A 60 -1.48 4.05 6.09
C ASN A 60 -1.79 5.54 6.23
N THR A 61 -1.77 6.07 7.43
CA THR A 61 -2.00 7.48 7.72
C THR A 61 -1.05 8.39 6.93
N LYS A 62 0.21 8.00 6.81
CA LYS A 62 1.21 8.79 6.07
C LYS A 62 0.85 8.88 4.58
N ILE A 63 0.43 7.76 3.99
CA ILE A 63 0.00 7.70 2.60
C ILE A 63 -1.26 8.53 2.39
N LEU A 64 -2.25 8.37 3.25
CA LEU A 64 -3.51 9.10 3.17
C LEU A 64 -3.31 10.61 3.37
N THR A 65 -2.46 11.00 4.30
CA THR A 65 -2.13 12.41 4.53
C THR A 65 -1.55 13.05 3.27
N SER A 66 -0.68 12.33 2.58
CA SER A 66 -0.08 12.82 1.33
C SER A 66 -1.12 12.93 0.22
N LEU A 67 -1.98 11.91 0.05
CA LEU A 67 -3.00 11.89 -0.99
C LEU A 67 -4.08 12.95 -0.78
N PHE A 68 -4.52 13.15 0.44
CA PHE A 68 -5.59 14.10 0.79
C PHE A 68 -5.08 15.45 1.30
N ARG A 69 -3.77 15.70 1.21
CA ARG A 69 -3.15 16.95 1.63
C ARG A 69 -3.50 17.36 3.07
N GLY A 70 -3.54 16.37 3.96
CA GLY A 70 -3.85 16.56 5.38
C GLY A 70 -5.34 16.53 5.74
N ASN A 71 -6.23 16.57 4.76
CA ASN A 71 -7.67 16.56 4.96
C ASN A 71 -8.26 15.19 4.68
N ILE A 72 -7.90 14.20 5.51
CA ILE A 72 -8.35 12.82 5.33
C ILE A 72 -9.84 12.73 5.69
N PRO A 73 -10.71 12.30 4.74
CA PRO A 73 -12.11 12.07 5.07
C PRO A 73 -12.27 10.85 5.98
N GLN A 74 -13.43 10.71 6.58
CA GLN A 74 -13.72 9.52 7.39
C GLN A 74 -13.90 8.31 6.47
N LEU A 75 -12.99 7.35 6.58
CA LEU A 75 -12.97 6.16 5.73
C LEU A 75 -13.15 4.90 6.58
N SER A 76 -13.84 3.90 6.01
CA SER A 76 -13.85 2.56 6.58
C SER A 76 -12.51 1.86 6.33
N ASP A 77 -12.24 0.78 7.05
CA ASP A 77 -11.02 0.00 6.87
C ASP A 77 -10.89 -0.53 5.43
N VAL A 78 -12.00 -0.98 4.85
CA VAL A 78 -12.02 -1.47 3.47
C VAL A 78 -11.67 -0.35 2.49
N GLN A 79 -12.25 0.84 2.65
CA GLN A 79 -11.98 1.99 1.81
C GLN A 79 -10.51 2.42 1.89
N GLU A 80 -9.99 2.51 3.10
CA GLU A 80 -8.60 2.88 3.35
C GLU A 80 -7.64 1.86 2.70
N ASN A 81 -7.91 0.58 2.89
CA ASN A 81 -7.07 -0.49 2.33
C ASN A 81 -7.11 -0.53 0.81
N ILE A 82 -8.24 -0.23 0.18
CA ILE A 82 -8.32 -0.11 -1.27
C ILE A 82 -7.42 1.01 -1.77
N ILE A 83 -7.52 2.19 -1.17
CA ILE A 83 -6.70 3.35 -1.56
C ILE A 83 -5.22 3.02 -1.45
N VAL A 84 -4.80 2.50 -0.32
CA VAL A 84 -3.39 2.17 -0.06
C VAL A 84 -2.89 1.08 -1.01
N SER A 85 -3.70 0.05 -1.27
CA SER A 85 -3.33 -1.03 -2.19
C SER A 85 -3.15 -0.52 -3.61
N LEU A 86 -4.06 0.32 -4.09
CA LEU A 86 -3.95 0.91 -5.42
C LEU A 86 -2.76 1.86 -5.51
N TRP A 87 -2.49 2.62 -4.46
CA TRP A 87 -1.35 3.51 -4.43
C TRP A 87 -0.03 2.74 -4.53
N ARG A 88 0.11 1.65 -3.77
CA ARG A 88 1.35 0.86 -3.72
C ARG A 88 1.61 0.06 -4.99
N THR A 89 0.57 -0.44 -5.63
CA THR A 89 0.71 -1.32 -6.80
C THR A 89 0.63 -0.57 -8.13
N GLY A 90 0.07 0.63 -8.13
CA GLY A 90 -0.19 1.39 -9.35
C GLY A 90 -1.43 0.94 -10.11
N GLY A 91 -2.11 -0.07 -9.64
CA GLY A 91 -3.37 -0.57 -10.21
C GLY A 91 -3.59 -2.05 -9.91
N MET A 92 -4.84 -2.43 -9.73
CA MET A 92 -5.24 -3.82 -9.42
C MET A 92 -6.60 -4.11 -10.03
N THR A 93 -6.80 -5.38 -10.40
CA THR A 93 -8.13 -5.85 -10.77
C THR A 93 -9.00 -6.01 -9.54
N GLY A 94 -10.32 -6.14 -9.71
CA GLY A 94 -11.23 -6.42 -8.60
C GLY A 94 -10.88 -7.71 -7.88
N ALA A 95 -10.47 -8.74 -8.62
CA ALA A 95 -10.04 -10.02 -8.04
C ALA A 95 -8.77 -9.88 -7.21
N GLU A 96 -7.80 -9.10 -7.69
CA GLU A 96 -6.56 -8.83 -6.96
C GLU A 96 -6.82 -8.03 -5.68
N LEU A 97 -7.69 -7.03 -5.73
CA LEU A 97 -8.12 -6.26 -4.54
C LEU A 97 -8.79 -7.17 -3.51
N LYS A 98 -9.66 -8.05 -3.97
CA LYS A 98 -10.36 -9.03 -3.13
C LYS A 98 -9.37 -9.89 -2.35
N THR A 99 -8.36 -10.40 -3.04
CA THR A 99 -7.30 -11.21 -2.43
C THR A 99 -6.44 -10.36 -1.47
N ALA A 100 -6.05 -9.16 -1.87
CA ALA A 100 -5.22 -8.28 -1.07
C ALA A 100 -5.91 -7.85 0.23
N LEU A 101 -7.24 -7.68 0.21
CA LEU A 101 -8.02 -7.30 1.37
C LEU A 101 -8.41 -8.49 2.26
N GLY A 102 -7.98 -9.70 1.92
CA GLY A 102 -8.20 -10.88 2.73
C GLY A 102 -9.57 -11.53 2.58
N PHE A 103 -10.35 -11.16 1.56
CA PHE A 103 -11.61 -11.84 1.27
C PHE A 103 -11.35 -13.25 0.74
N MET A 104 -12.17 -14.21 1.17
CA MET A 104 -12.02 -15.60 0.75
C MET A 104 -12.32 -15.79 -0.73
N PRO A 105 -11.63 -16.73 -1.41
CA PRO A 105 -12.00 -17.11 -2.78
C PRO A 105 -13.48 -17.51 -2.84
N GLY A 106 -14.16 -17.08 -3.90
CA GLY A 106 -15.59 -17.38 -4.06
C GLY A 106 -16.54 -16.36 -3.46
N VAL A 107 -16.06 -15.46 -2.59
CA VAL A 107 -16.88 -14.33 -2.12
C VAL A 107 -17.06 -13.34 -3.30
N ALA A 108 -18.25 -12.80 -3.45
CA ALA A 108 -18.53 -11.81 -4.49
C ALA A 108 -17.68 -10.55 -4.31
N THR A 109 -17.42 -9.81 -5.42
CA THR A 109 -16.69 -8.55 -5.38
C THR A 109 -17.55 -7.38 -4.88
N HIS A 110 -18.79 -7.63 -4.52
CA HIS A 110 -19.76 -6.62 -4.13
C HIS A 110 -19.25 -5.66 -3.02
N PRO A 111 -18.60 -6.13 -1.94
CA PRO A 111 -18.06 -5.22 -0.92
C PRO A 111 -17.04 -4.24 -1.48
N ILE A 112 -16.23 -4.67 -2.44
CA ILE A 112 -15.22 -3.83 -3.10
C ILE A 112 -15.91 -2.81 -4.01
N ASP A 113 -16.86 -3.26 -4.83
CA ASP A 113 -17.60 -2.38 -5.73
C ASP A 113 -18.35 -1.30 -4.97
N THR A 114 -18.97 -1.65 -3.85
CA THR A 114 -19.66 -0.71 -2.97
C THR A 114 -18.71 0.31 -2.37
N ALA A 115 -17.55 -0.13 -1.90
CA ALA A 115 -16.55 0.75 -1.32
C ALA A 115 -16.00 1.73 -2.37
N ILE A 116 -15.72 1.25 -3.57
CA ILE A 116 -15.25 2.11 -4.67
C ILE A 116 -16.31 3.13 -5.07
N TYR A 117 -17.55 2.72 -5.16
CA TYR A 117 -18.66 3.63 -5.44
C TYR A 117 -18.76 4.75 -4.39
N THR A 118 -18.66 4.39 -3.12
CA THR A 118 -18.69 5.35 -2.03
C THR A 118 -17.50 6.31 -2.07
N LEU A 119 -16.31 5.78 -2.38
CA LEU A 119 -15.11 6.61 -2.53
C LEU A 119 -15.24 7.60 -3.68
N ARG A 120 -15.82 7.19 -4.80
CA ARG A 120 -16.08 8.10 -5.94
C ARG A 120 -17.07 9.20 -5.57
N LYS A 121 -18.06 8.89 -4.75
CA LYS A 121 -19.01 9.90 -4.24
C LYS A 121 -18.33 10.89 -3.31
N LEU A 122 -17.43 10.40 -2.46
CA LEU A 122 -16.77 11.21 -1.45
C LEU A 122 -15.64 12.07 -2.03
N CYS A 123 -14.87 11.53 -2.95
CA CYS A 123 -13.63 12.16 -3.45
C CYS A 123 -13.73 12.60 -4.91
N GLY A 124 -14.79 12.24 -5.63
CA GLY A 124 -14.96 12.55 -7.05
C GLY A 124 -14.83 11.33 -7.95
N ARG A 125 -15.44 11.41 -9.13
CA ARG A 125 -15.46 10.30 -10.10
C ARG A 125 -14.07 9.87 -10.56
N ASP A 126 -13.16 10.81 -10.66
CA ASP A 126 -11.82 10.58 -11.19
C ASP A 126 -10.84 10.10 -10.14
N PHE A 127 -11.27 9.95 -8.90
CA PHE A 127 -10.41 9.48 -7.81
C PHE A 127 -9.98 8.03 -8.02
N ILE A 128 -10.89 7.17 -8.44
CA ILE A 128 -10.57 5.79 -8.83
C ILE A 128 -11.09 5.58 -10.25
N THR A 129 -10.20 5.24 -11.17
CA THR A 129 -10.52 4.96 -12.56
C THR A 129 -10.49 3.47 -12.83
N LEU A 130 -11.29 3.02 -13.82
CA LEU A 130 -11.30 1.64 -14.26
C LEU A 130 -10.95 1.59 -15.75
N GLU A 131 -9.81 0.98 -16.06
CA GLU A 131 -9.35 0.79 -17.43
C GLU A 131 -8.98 -0.67 -17.67
N ASN A 132 -9.58 -1.30 -18.68
CA ASN A 132 -9.29 -2.70 -19.01
C ASN A 132 -9.43 -3.66 -17.83
N GLY A 133 -10.40 -3.43 -16.96
CA GLY A 133 -10.62 -4.23 -15.77
C GLY A 133 -9.68 -3.93 -14.60
N VAL A 134 -8.81 -2.94 -14.74
CA VAL A 134 -7.84 -2.55 -13.70
C VAL A 134 -8.27 -1.23 -13.05
N TYR A 135 -8.42 -1.26 -11.73
CA TYR A 135 -8.67 -0.05 -10.94
C TYR A 135 -7.36 0.66 -10.64
N LYS A 136 -7.35 1.97 -10.81
CA LYS A 136 -6.18 2.83 -10.54
C LYS A 136 -6.61 4.08 -9.79
N LEU A 137 -5.69 4.62 -8.98
CA LEU A 137 -5.91 5.93 -8.39
C LEU A 137 -5.75 7.01 -9.46
N GLY A 138 -6.71 7.92 -9.50
CA GLY A 138 -6.68 9.10 -10.35
C GLY A 138 -6.41 10.36 -9.54
N THR A 139 -7.14 11.43 -9.86
CA THR A 139 -7.03 12.72 -9.19
C THR A 139 -8.23 13.01 -8.31
N ILE A 140 -7.97 13.69 -7.21
CA ILE A 140 -9.01 14.17 -6.33
C ILE A 140 -9.63 15.46 -6.89
#